data_81502bcf1b26fd84268e1dabc84577c3
#
_entry.id   81502bcf1b26fd84268e1dabc84577c3
#
_cell.length_a   1.000
_cell.length_b   1.000
_cell.length_c   1.000
_cell.angle_alpha   90.00
_cell.angle_beta   90.00
_cell.angle_gamma   90.00
#
_symmetry.space_group_name_H-M   'P 1'
#
loop_
_entity.id
_entity.type
_entity.pdbx_description
1 polymer ?
#
loop_
_entity_poly.entity_id
_entity_poly.type
_entity_poly.pdbx_seq_one_letter_code
_entity_poly.pdbx_strand_id
1 'polypeptide(L)'
;LKAPSRYSPINNKKLSQARALTVLKIMRDQKLISIKDFNKAAKALPTIEKNNINEIGSYYADWIMQDAPQEITKQSKEDIIIRTYFDPKIQKEVDDTISSFLETQIMSDSTAQIAVVVMSADGRVEAMSGGRPSEKIPGQFNRAYQAKRQPGSAFKPFVYGAALDLGISPNTVLLDEPVTIVFGKNNNKEYSPKNYDNRYLGPVTMEEAFSKSLNTVAVKVGDKIGINRVKTLAKELGIETAIPNEPSIALGSSEVNLIELTSAYAGILNNGIRVYPKGWRDLSIKETNEVIIREGSEPGFRVFSKLAAQTLKYLMFSSVENGTGKNASVSEWQIAGKTGTSQSFRDAWFVGFSNNYVIGVWIGNDDNQPLKNVNGGGLPAKIFSKIMTKISLEHVSKKEIAMISPDQFDTLRNYDETATKFQFQSQDEAGGKPKNSSLIGGLI
;
A
#
# COMPACT_ATOMS: atom_id res chain seq x y z
N LEU A 1 18.78 -30.27 3.01
CA LEU A 1 19.93 -29.86 2.21
C LEU A 1 20.66 -28.72 2.90
N LYS A 2 21.99 -28.78 3.00
CA LYS A 2 22.81 -27.72 3.59
C LYS A 2 22.85 -26.51 2.62
N ALA A 3 22.42 -25.33 3.09
CA ALA A 3 22.40 -24.07 2.32
C ALA A 3 21.67 -24.16 0.96
N PRO A 4 20.34 -24.43 0.96
CA PRO A 4 19.58 -24.65 -0.29
C PRO A 4 19.68 -23.48 -1.26
N SER A 5 19.62 -22.25 -0.78
CA SER A 5 19.72 -21.04 -1.62
C SER A 5 21.09 -20.91 -2.32
N ARG A 6 22.19 -21.29 -1.64
CA ARG A 6 23.55 -21.21 -2.17
C ARG A 6 23.80 -22.25 -3.27
N TYR A 7 23.20 -23.46 -3.11
CA TYR A 7 23.38 -24.58 -4.03
C TYR A 7 22.16 -24.81 -4.92
N SER A 8 21.27 -23.84 -5.00
CA SER A 8 20.15 -23.87 -5.94
C SER A 8 20.71 -23.93 -7.37
N PRO A 9 20.31 -24.91 -8.18
CA PRO A 9 20.75 -25.01 -9.56
C PRO A 9 20.19 -23.87 -10.43
N ILE A 10 19.12 -23.21 -9.97
CA ILE A 10 18.51 -22.04 -10.61
C ILE A 10 19.43 -20.82 -10.42
N ASN A 11 19.90 -20.59 -9.19
CA ASN A 11 20.67 -19.40 -8.84
C ASN A 11 22.16 -19.54 -9.16
N ASN A 12 22.71 -20.76 -9.05
CA ASN A 12 24.13 -21.00 -9.31
C ASN A 12 24.42 -22.43 -9.84
N LYS A 13 24.18 -22.59 -11.14
CA LYS A 13 24.37 -23.88 -11.83
C LYS A 13 25.75 -24.52 -11.56
N LYS A 14 26.84 -23.74 -11.63
CA LYS A 14 28.20 -24.24 -11.43
C LYS A 14 28.42 -24.76 -10.01
N LEU A 15 27.99 -24.02 -8.99
CA LEU A 15 28.11 -24.40 -7.59
C LEU A 15 27.22 -25.61 -7.25
N SER A 16 26.01 -25.67 -7.81
CA SER A 16 25.10 -26.82 -7.66
C SER A 16 25.71 -28.09 -8.25
N GLN A 17 26.25 -28.04 -9.47
CA GLN A 17 26.91 -29.16 -10.13
C GLN A 17 28.14 -29.61 -9.36
N ALA A 18 29.00 -28.69 -8.90
CA ALA A 18 30.17 -29.02 -8.07
C ALA A 18 29.75 -29.70 -6.77
N ARG A 19 28.65 -29.27 -6.14
CA ARG A 19 28.12 -29.92 -4.93
C ARG A 19 27.55 -31.31 -5.21
N ALA A 20 26.83 -31.48 -6.31
CA ALA A 20 26.34 -32.79 -6.76
C ALA A 20 27.47 -33.78 -6.98
N LEU A 21 28.54 -33.38 -7.67
CA LEU A 21 29.73 -34.19 -7.85
C LEU A 21 30.40 -34.57 -6.52
N THR A 22 30.46 -33.65 -5.56
CA THR A 22 30.97 -33.93 -4.22
C THR A 22 30.15 -35.00 -3.51
N VAL A 23 28.84 -34.93 -3.59
CA VAL A 23 27.93 -35.92 -3.00
C VAL A 23 28.09 -37.27 -3.68
N LEU A 24 28.12 -37.32 -5.01
CA LEU A 24 28.33 -38.55 -5.79
C LEU A 24 29.68 -39.22 -5.44
N LYS A 25 30.75 -38.43 -5.26
CA LYS A 25 32.05 -38.96 -4.81
C LYS A 25 31.96 -39.64 -3.44
N ILE A 26 31.31 -38.97 -2.48
CA ILE A 26 31.11 -39.54 -1.13
C ILE A 26 30.31 -40.84 -1.18
N MET A 27 29.23 -40.87 -1.99
CA MET A 27 28.43 -42.08 -2.16
C MET A 27 29.21 -43.24 -2.77
N ARG A 28 30.09 -42.97 -3.73
CA ARG A 28 31.01 -43.96 -4.31
C ARG A 28 32.01 -44.46 -3.27
N ASP A 29 32.65 -43.55 -2.55
CA ASP A 29 33.67 -43.87 -1.55
C ASP A 29 33.11 -44.66 -0.38
N GLN A 30 31.85 -44.41 -0.03
CA GLN A 30 31.09 -45.20 0.96
C GLN A 30 30.46 -46.47 0.37
N LYS A 31 30.73 -46.82 -0.90
CA LYS A 31 30.19 -47.99 -1.59
C LYS A 31 28.65 -48.03 -1.70
N LEU A 32 28.02 -46.87 -1.61
CA LEU A 32 26.55 -46.72 -1.78
C LEU A 32 26.13 -46.76 -3.25
N ILE A 33 27.05 -46.44 -4.15
CA ILE A 33 26.88 -46.56 -5.60
C ILE A 33 28.12 -47.21 -6.23
N SER A 34 27.94 -47.90 -7.36
CA SER A 34 29.03 -48.50 -8.09
C SER A 34 29.87 -47.42 -8.83
N ILE A 35 31.13 -47.75 -9.18
CA ILE A 35 31.99 -46.89 -10.02
C ILE A 35 31.28 -46.61 -11.36
N LYS A 36 30.61 -47.59 -11.93
CA LYS A 36 29.85 -47.46 -13.18
C LYS A 36 28.72 -46.45 -13.06
N ASP A 37 27.95 -46.52 -11.97
CA ASP A 37 26.85 -45.59 -11.69
C ASP A 37 27.35 -44.17 -11.40
N PHE A 38 28.45 -44.06 -10.64
CA PHE A 38 29.13 -42.78 -10.43
C PHE A 38 29.52 -42.13 -11.76
N ASN A 39 30.18 -42.85 -12.64
CA ASN A 39 30.64 -42.34 -13.93
C ASN A 39 29.48 -41.93 -14.84
N LYS A 40 28.37 -42.70 -14.81
CA LYS A 40 27.14 -42.38 -15.52
C LYS A 40 26.50 -41.10 -14.98
N ALA A 41 26.29 -40.99 -13.69
CA ALA A 41 25.68 -39.85 -13.03
C ALA A 41 26.53 -38.56 -13.15
N ALA A 42 27.87 -38.68 -13.06
CA ALA A 42 28.78 -37.54 -13.20
C ALA A 42 28.78 -36.94 -14.62
N LYS A 43 28.48 -37.74 -15.63
CA LYS A 43 28.33 -37.28 -17.02
C LYS A 43 26.94 -36.73 -17.32
N ALA A 44 25.95 -37.18 -16.60
CA ALA A 44 24.55 -36.82 -16.78
C ALA A 44 24.04 -35.91 -15.67
N LEU A 45 24.84 -34.89 -15.29
CA LEU A 45 24.38 -33.90 -14.33
C LEU A 45 23.12 -33.19 -14.87
N PRO A 46 22.05 -33.14 -14.09
CA PRO A 46 20.76 -32.61 -14.55
C PRO A 46 20.92 -31.18 -15.05
N THR A 47 20.49 -30.96 -16.27
CA THR A 47 20.23 -29.62 -16.80
C THR A 47 18.82 -29.25 -16.34
N ILE A 48 18.67 -28.06 -15.77
CA ILE A 48 17.34 -27.52 -15.56
C ILE A 48 16.81 -27.22 -16.95
N GLU A 49 15.83 -27.97 -17.39
CA GLU A 49 14.95 -27.50 -18.42
C GLU A 49 14.24 -26.29 -17.82
N LYS A 50 14.50 -25.11 -18.37
CA LYS A 50 13.60 -23.99 -18.17
C LYS A 50 12.26 -24.43 -18.80
N ASN A 51 11.43 -25.09 -18.02
CA ASN A 51 10.03 -25.12 -18.37
C ASN A 51 9.65 -23.65 -18.50
N ASN A 52 9.28 -23.24 -19.70
CA ASN A 52 8.55 -22.00 -19.94
C ASN A 52 7.15 -22.14 -19.33
N ILE A 53 7.09 -22.41 -18.03
CA ILE A 53 5.91 -22.11 -17.25
C ILE A 53 5.86 -20.60 -17.35
N ASN A 54 4.88 -20.10 -18.07
CA ASN A 54 4.54 -18.68 -18.01
C ASN A 54 4.27 -18.37 -16.53
N GLU A 55 5.27 -17.85 -15.84
CA GLU A 55 5.23 -17.55 -14.41
C GLU A 55 4.43 -16.27 -14.16
N ILE A 56 3.24 -16.18 -14.82
CA ILE A 56 2.28 -15.12 -14.54
C ILE A 56 1.86 -15.27 -13.07
N GLY A 57 2.14 -14.21 -12.27
CA GLY A 57 1.71 -14.18 -10.88
C GLY A 57 2.64 -14.86 -9.88
N SER A 58 3.93 -15.10 -10.20
CA SER A 58 4.89 -15.67 -9.24
C SER A 58 4.97 -14.88 -7.92
N TYR A 59 5.01 -13.55 -7.97
CA TYR A 59 4.99 -12.70 -6.77
C TYR A 59 3.69 -12.83 -5.97
N TYR A 60 2.58 -13.01 -6.67
CA TYR A 60 1.29 -13.26 -6.01
C TYR A 60 1.28 -14.62 -5.31
N ALA A 61 1.74 -15.66 -5.98
CA ALA A 61 1.84 -17.01 -5.41
C ALA A 61 2.75 -17.05 -4.18
N ASP A 62 3.93 -16.39 -4.24
CA ASP A 62 4.84 -16.29 -3.09
C ASP A 62 4.20 -15.58 -1.90
N TRP A 63 3.42 -14.52 -2.14
CA TRP A 63 2.66 -13.85 -1.09
C TRP A 63 1.60 -14.78 -0.49
N ILE A 64 0.80 -15.46 -1.30
CA ILE A 64 -0.25 -16.40 -0.84
C ILE A 64 0.34 -17.53 0.00
N MET A 65 1.49 -18.06 -0.36
CA MET A 65 2.14 -19.12 0.42
C MET A 65 2.57 -18.68 1.82
N GLN A 66 2.64 -17.38 2.08
CA GLN A 66 2.93 -16.82 3.41
C GLN A 66 1.66 -16.34 4.13
N ASP A 67 0.67 -15.85 3.39
CA ASP A 67 -0.61 -15.34 3.89
C ASP A 67 -1.59 -16.46 4.27
N ALA A 68 -1.58 -17.57 3.53
CA ALA A 68 -2.45 -18.72 3.81
C ALA A 68 -2.10 -19.38 5.16
N PRO A 69 -3.11 -19.94 5.87
CA PRO A 69 -2.93 -20.57 7.19
C PRO A 69 -1.84 -21.64 7.16
N GLN A 70 -0.72 -21.37 7.83
CA GLN A 70 0.46 -22.22 7.81
C GLN A 70 0.22 -23.60 8.49
N GLU A 71 -0.68 -23.66 9.46
CA GLU A 71 -1.09 -24.89 10.13
C GLU A 71 -1.71 -25.89 9.15
N ILE A 72 -2.46 -25.39 8.16
CA ILE A 72 -3.09 -26.22 7.14
C ILE A 72 -2.11 -26.54 6.03
N THR A 73 -1.44 -25.53 5.48
CA THR A 73 -0.59 -25.69 4.29
C THR A 73 0.70 -26.48 4.54
N LYS A 74 1.25 -26.45 5.77
CA LYS A 74 2.49 -27.16 6.14
C LYS A 74 2.28 -28.49 6.84
N GLN A 75 1.14 -28.67 7.53
CA GLN A 75 0.90 -29.86 8.36
C GLN A 75 -0.03 -30.89 7.70
N SER A 76 -0.75 -30.49 6.67
CA SER A 76 -1.58 -31.44 5.90
C SER A 76 -0.69 -32.50 5.24
N LYS A 77 -1.13 -33.76 5.30
CA LYS A 77 -0.57 -34.88 4.53
C LYS A 77 -1.19 -35.00 3.12
N GLU A 78 -2.23 -34.24 2.88
CA GLU A 78 -3.00 -34.23 1.63
C GLU A 78 -2.62 -33.02 0.78
N ASP A 79 -2.77 -33.16 -0.53
CA ASP A 79 -2.59 -32.04 -1.44
C ASP A 79 -3.71 -31.01 -1.22
N ILE A 80 -3.35 -29.75 -1.02
CA ILE A 80 -4.26 -28.64 -0.77
C ILE A 80 -4.38 -27.76 -2.03
N ILE A 81 -5.61 -27.45 -2.42
CA ILE A 81 -5.92 -26.44 -3.42
C ILE A 81 -6.23 -25.13 -2.72
N ILE A 82 -5.49 -24.07 -3.04
CA ILE A 82 -5.77 -22.70 -2.61
C ILE A 82 -6.44 -21.98 -3.78
N ARG A 83 -7.72 -21.60 -3.63
CA ARG A 83 -8.41 -20.76 -4.61
C ARG A 83 -8.23 -19.31 -4.25
N THR A 84 -7.66 -18.53 -5.17
CA THR A 84 -7.25 -17.14 -4.95
C THR A 84 -8.19 -16.16 -5.65
N TYR A 85 -8.02 -14.87 -5.36
CA TYR A 85 -8.65 -13.75 -6.09
C TYR A 85 -7.80 -13.27 -7.28
N PHE A 86 -6.69 -13.95 -7.56
CA PHE A 86 -5.80 -13.63 -8.67
C PHE A 86 -6.52 -13.57 -10.01
N ASP A 87 -6.37 -12.44 -10.72
CA ASP A 87 -6.86 -12.28 -12.08
C ASP A 87 -5.68 -12.28 -13.08
N PRO A 88 -5.52 -13.34 -13.90
CA PRO A 88 -4.43 -13.43 -14.86
C PRO A 88 -4.43 -12.31 -15.92
N LYS A 89 -5.60 -11.75 -16.25
CA LYS A 89 -5.70 -10.66 -17.23
C LYS A 89 -5.19 -9.36 -16.63
N ILE A 90 -5.64 -9.01 -15.44
CA ILE A 90 -5.15 -7.84 -14.71
C ILE A 90 -3.65 -7.96 -14.47
N GLN A 91 -3.15 -9.13 -14.05
CA GLN A 91 -1.72 -9.36 -13.86
C GLN A 91 -0.93 -9.16 -15.16
N LYS A 92 -1.46 -9.64 -16.29
CA LYS A 92 -0.81 -9.44 -17.58
C LYS A 92 -0.69 -7.94 -17.92
N GLU A 93 -1.75 -7.16 -17.68
CA GLU A 93 -1.72 -5.72 -17.92
C GLU A 93 -0.72 -4.99 -17.01
N VAL A 94 -0.55 -5.44 -15.77
CA VAL A 94 0.48 -4.95 -14.85
C VAL A 94 1.87 -5.26 -15.39
N ASP A 95 2.15 -6.52 -15.74
CA ASP A 95 3.45 -6.98 -16.23
C ASP A 95 3.85 -6.30 -17.54
N ASP A 96 2.93 -6.22 -18.49
CA ASP A 96 3.14 -5.54 -19.79
C ASP A 96 3.40 -4.04 -19.61
N THR A 97 2.68 -3.40 -18.69
CA THR A 97 2.88 -1.99 -18.38
C THR A 97 4.26 -1.77 -17.76
N ILE A 98 4.64 -2.55 -16.74
CA ILE A 98 5.96 -2.43 -16.11
C ILE A 98 7.07 -2.62 -17.15
N SER A 99 6.97 -3.67 -17.98
CA SER A 99 7.96 -3.97 -19.03
C SER A 99 8.10 -2.81 -20.01
N SER A 100 6.99 -2.26 -20.51
CA SER A 100 7.00 -1.12 -21.41
C SER A 100 7.66 0.13 -20.80
N PHE A 101 7.43 0.43 -19.54
CA PHE A 101 8.05 1.56 -18.87
C PHE A 101 9.55 1.34 -18.59
N LEU A 102 9.95 0.11 -18.28
CA LEU A 102 11.36 -0.26 -18.12
C LEU A 102 12.14 -0.08 -19.43
N GLU A 103 11.53 -0.43 -20.56
CA GLU A 103 12.17 -0.31 -21.88
C GLU A 103 12.23 1.14 -22.38
N THR A 104 11.22 1.95 -22.09
CA THR A 104 11.06 3.26 -22.75
C THR A 104 11.42 4.46 -21.88
N GLN A 105 11.33 4.36 -20.56
CA GLN A 105 11.45 5.53 -19.66
C GLN A 105 12.46 5.33 -18.52
N ILE A 106 12.89 4.10 -18.25
CA ILE A 106 13.95 3.81 -17.29
C ILE A 106 15.19 3.45 -18.08
N MET A 107 16.33 4.08 -17.75
CA MET A 107 17.60 3.83 -18.44
C MET A 107 17.95 2.33 -18.33
N SER A 108 18.52 1.78 -19.39
CA SER A 108 18.86 0.35 -19.48
C SER A 108 19.87 -0.12 -18.41
N ASP A 109 20.70 0.79 -17.90
CA ASP A 109 21.65 0.55 -16.82
C ASP A 109 21.09 0.79 -15.40
N SER A 110 19.82 1.20 -15.30
CA SER A 110 19.17 1.45 -14.00
C SER A 110 18.90 0.16 -13.26
N THR A 111 19.20 0.15 -11.96
CA THR A 111 18.86 -0.93 -11.01
C THR A 111 17.47 -0.75 -10.35
N ALA A 112 16.75 0.32 -10.69
CA ALA A 112 15.47 0.64 -10.09
C ALA A 112 14.46 -0.49 -10.26
N GLN A 113 13.79 -0.85 -9.19
CA GLN A 113 12.72 -1.83 -9.11
C GLN A 113 11.37 -1.15 -9.14
N ILE A 114 10.34 -1.86 -9.60
CA ILE A 114 8.95 -1.39 -9.63
C ILE A 114 8.09 -2.43 -8.92
N ALA A 115 7.32 -2.02 -7.93
CA ALA A 115 6.30 -2.86 -7.34
C ALA A 115 4.90 -2.26 -7.57
N VAL A 116 3.93 -3.13 -7.81
CA VAL A 116 2.54 -2.77 -8.06
C VAL A 116 1.62 -3.71 -7.29
N VAL A 117 0.58 -3.17 -6.68
CA VAL A 117 -0.54 -3.92 -6.10
C VAL A 117 -1.83 -3.38 -6.73
N VAL A 118 -2.64 -4.27 -7.29
CA VAL A 118 -4.00 -3.98 -7.75
C VAL A 118 -4.97 -4.67 -6.82
N MET A 119 -5.83 -3.88 -6.18
CA MET A 119 -6.79 -4.33 -5.18
C MET A 119 -8.17 -3.81 -5.53
N SER A 120 -9.20 -4.65 -5.44
CA SER A 120 -10.59 -4.18 -5.52
C SER A 120 -10.98 -3.38 -4.26
N ALA A 121 -12.06 -2.60 -4.34
CA ALA A 121 -12.51 -1.76 -3.23
C ALA A 121 -12.78 -2.55 -1.93
N ASP A 122 -13.14 -3.83 -2.02
CA ASP A 122 -13.42 -4.72 -0.88
C ASP A 122 -12.18 -5.46 -0.34
N GLY A 123 -10.99 -5.15 -0.87
CA GLY A 123 -9.71 -5.68 -0.38
C GLY A 123 -9.16 -6.90 -1.11
N ARG A 124 -9.86 -7.44 -2.11
CA ARG A 124 -9.32 -8.55 -2.90
C ARG A 124 -8.13 -8.06 -3.72
N VAL A 125 -6.97 -8.65 -3.49
CA VAL A 125 -5.79 -8.41 -4.31
C VAL A 125 -5.91 -9.24 -5.56
N GLU A 126 -6.03 -8.60 -6.71
CA GLU A 126 -6.27 -9.27 -7.99
C GLU A 126 -5.00 -9.37 -8.84
N ALA A 127 -4.00 -8.51 -8.60
CA ALA A 127 -2.67 -8.61 -9.19
C ALA A 127 -1.59 -8.04 -8.27
N MET A 128 -0.38 -8.60 -8.37
CA MET A 128 0.78 -8.16 -7.61
C MET A 128 2.06 -8.35 -8.40
N SER A 129 2.89 -7.31 -8.46
CA SER A 129 4.27 -7.37 -8.93
C SER A 129 5.19 -6.84 -7.85
N GLY A 130 6.22 -7.61 -7.48
CA GLY A 130 7.20 -7.24 -6.46
C GLY A 130 8.57 -6.84 -7.01
N GLY A 131 8.69 -6.65 -8.32
CA GLY A 131 9.94 -6.29 -8.98
C GLY A 131 9.82 -6.33 -10.51
N ARG A 132 10.96 -6.32 -11.19
CA ARG A 132 11.01 -6.40 -12.65
C ARG A 132 10.47 -7.74 -13.15
N PRO A 133 9.61 -7.77 -14.19
CA PRO A 133 9.10 -9.02 -14.74
C PRO A 133 10.15 -9.99 -15.25
N SER A 134 11.30 -9.48 -15.71
CA SER A 134 12.42 -10.27 -16.21
C SER A 134 13.20 -11.03 -15.12
N GLU A 135 13.01 -10.69 -13.86
CA GLU A 135 13.73 -11.26 -12.71
C GLU A 135 12.89 -12.29 -11.93
N LYS A 136 11.87 -12.86 -12.57
CA LYS A 136 10.93 -13.80 -11.93
C LYS A 136 11.61 -15.13 -11.57
N ILE A 137 12.21 -15.16 -10.39
CA ILE A 137 12.77 -16.38 -9.78
C ILE A 137 11.91 -16.72 -8.56
N PRO A 138 11.34 -17.93 -8.44
CA PRO A 138 10.58 -18.34 -7.27
C PRO A 138 11.35 -18.09 -5.97
N GLY A 139 10.68 -17.51 -4.95
CA GLY A 139 11.29 -17.16 -3.68
C GLY A 139 12.12 -15.87 -3.71
N GLN A 140 12.00 -15.06 -4.74
CA GLN A 140 12.65 -13.76 -4.83
C GLN A 140 11.99 -12.75 -3.88
N PHE A 141 12.80 -11.74 -3.48
CA PHE A 141 12.31 -10.66 -2.61
C PHE A 141 11.14 -9.91 -3.24
N ASN A 142 9.97 -10.02 -2.63
CA ASN A 142 8.74 -9.38 -3.09
C ASN A 142 8.55 -8.02 -2.43
N ARG A 143 8.83 -6.96 -3.16
CA ARG A 143 8.82 -5.59 -2.64
C ARG A 143 7.42 -5.08 -2.35
N ALA A 144 6.38 -5.74 -2.86
CA ALA A 144 5.00 -5.33 -2.61
C ALA A 144 4.59 -5.51 -1.13
N TYR A 145 5.13 -6.52 -0.43
CA TYR A 145 4.79 -6.79 0.97
C TYR A 145 6.00 -6.93 1.91
N GLN A 146 7.20 -7.21 1.39
CA GLN A 146 8.40 -7.40 2.22
C GLN A 146 9.23 -6.13 2.37
N ALA A 147 9.26 -5.26 1.35
CA ALA A 147 10.02 -4.02 1.43
C ALA A 147 9.32 -3.00 2.31
N LYS A 148 10.04 -2.49 3.29
CA LYS A 148 9.61 -1.35 4.11
C LYS A 148 10.33 -0.11 3.61
N ARG A 149 9.56 0.88 3.13
CA ARG A 149 10.07 2.07 2.46
C ARG A 149 9.29 3.31 2.90
N GLN A 150 9.93 4.47 2.86
CA GLN A 150 9.32 5.73 3.25
C GLN A 150 8.29 6.18 2.20
N PRO A 151 6.98 6.28 2.54
CA PRO A 151 5.94 6.68 1.61
C PRO A 151 6.02 8.18 1.25
N GLY A 152 6.76 8.97 2.01
CA GLY A 152 6.79 10.41 1.81
C GLY A 152 5.38 11.00 1.84
N SER A 153 5.09 11.95 0.97
CA SER A 153 3.78 12.63 0.92
C SER A 153 2.58 11.72 0.67
N ALA A 154 2.75 10.44 0.30
CA ALA A 154 1.65 9.48 0.24
C ALA A 154 1.09 9.13 1.64
N PHE A 155 1.75 9.56 2.72
CA PHE A 155 1.24 9.46 4.08
C PHE A 155 0.31 10.62 4.50
N LYS A 156 0.31 11.74 3.77
CA LYS A 156 -0.49 12.93 4.09
C LYS A 156 -2.01 12.69 4.21
N PRO A 157 -2.65 11.74 3.48
CA PRO A 157 -4.06 11.45 3.69
C PRO A 157 -4.42 11.10 5.14
N PHE A 158 -3.53 10.49 5.91
CA PHE A 158 -3.78 10.20 7.33
C PHE A 158 -3.75 11.47 8.20
N VAL A 159 -2.91 12.45 7.85
CA VAL A 159 -2.88 13.76 8.53
C VAL A 159 -4.15 14.53 8.28
N TYR A 160 -4.52 14.67 7.00
CA TYR A 160 -5.69 15.45 6.61
C TYR A 160 -7.01 14.73 6.96
N GLY A 161 -7.05 13.38 6.86
CA GLY A 161 -8.17 12.57 7.31
C GLY A 161 -8.48 12.76 8.80
N ALA A 162 -7.43 12.73 9.64
CA ALA A 162 -7.58 13.00 11.08
C ALA A 162 -8.03 14.45 11.36
N ALA A 163 -7.57 15.42 10.57
CA ALA A 163 -8.01 16.81 10.71
C ALA A 163 -9.47 16.99 10.32
N LEU A 164 -9.91 16.39 9.22
CA LEU A 164 -11.30 16.41 8.77
C LEU A 164 -12.23 15.71 9.78
N ASP A 165 -11.78 14.61 10.37
CA ASP A 165 -12.56 13.88 11.37
C ASP A 165 -12.76 14.67 12.67
N LEU A 166 -11.82 15.57 12.99
CA LEU A 166 -11.97 16.58 14.05
C LEU A 166 -12.82 17.80 13.64
N GLY A 167 -13.36 17.81 12.42
CA GLY A 167 -14.19 18.89 11.92
C GLY A 167 -13.39 20.11 11.43
N ILE A 168 -12.10 20.01 11.15
CA ILE A 168 -11.35 21.11 10.53
C ILE A 168 -11.76 21.22 9.06
N SER A 169 -12.33 22.35 8.68
CA SER A 169 -12.81 22.61 7.32
C SER A 169 -11.70 22.58 6.29
N PRO A 170 -11.93 21.98 5.10
CA PRO A 170 -10.98 22.08 3.98
C PRO A 170 -10.76 23.52 3.48
N ASN A 171 -11.73 24.42 3.75
CA ASN A 171 -11.64 25.86 3.45
C ASN A 171 -10.82 26.65 4.49
N THR A 172 -10.38 26.00 5.59
CA THR A 172 -9.54 26.66 6.59
C THR A 172 -8.27 27.19 5.94
N VAL A 173 -8.05 28.52 6.09
CA VAL A 173 -6.84 29.16 5.59
C VAL A 173 -5.70 28.90 6.57
N LEU A 174 -4.59 28.39 6.02
CA LEU A 174 -3.35 28.07 6.71
C LEU A 174 -2.22 28.83 6.05
N LEU A 175 -1.19 29.19 6.83
CA LEU A 175 -0.07 29.96 6.31
C LEU A 175 1.08 29.01 5.91
N ASP A 176 1.38 28.93 4.61
CA ASP A 176 2.55 28.23 4.07
C ASP A 176 3.78 29.15 4.16
N GLU A 177 4.58 28.92 5.17
CA GLU A 177 5.80 29.68 5.50
C GLU A 177 6.82 28.76 6.19
N PRO A 178 8.08 29.17 6.36
CA PRO A 178 9.04 28.45 7.19
C PRO A 178 8.46 28.17 8.57
N VAL A 179 8.63 26.94 9.06
CA VAL A 179 8.12 26.51 10.36
C VAL A 179 9.15 25.66 11.08
N THR A 180 9.24 25.81 12.39
CA THR A 180 10.00 24.94 13.28
C THR A 180 9.07 24.41 14.35
N ILE A 181 8.97 23.09 14.45
CA ILE A 181 8.21 22.39 15.48
C ILE A 181 9.19 21.93 16.56
N VAL A 182 8.93 22.34 17.78
CA VAL A 182 9.71 21.94 18.96
C VAL A 182 9.00 20.74 19.61
N PHE A 183 9.72 19.67 19.87
CA PHE A 183 9.15 18.42 20.39
C PHE A 183 10.15 17.65 21.28
N GLY A 184 9.73 16.46 21.75
CA GLY A 184 10.53 15.60 22.61
C GLY A 184 10.39 15.93 24.09
N LYS A 185 11.02 15.10 24.97
CA LYS A 185 11.05 15.35 26.40
C LYS A 185 11.75 16.71 26.65
N ASN A 186 11.08 17.60 27.40
CA ASN A 186 11.58 18.95 27.70
C ASN A 186 11.81 19.85 26.46
N ASN A 187 11.11 19.61 25.34
CA ASN A 187 11.23 20.41 24.11
C ASN A 187 12.70 20.58 23.63
N ASN A 188 13.43 19.48 23.63
CA ASN A 188 14.86 19.50 23.31
C ASN A 188 15.20 19.13 21.85
N LYS A 189 14.19 18.91 21.03
CA LYS A 189 14.33 18.60 19.60
C LYS A 189 13.57 19.61 18.76
N GLU A 190 14.11 19.92 17.60
CA GLU A 190 13.50 20.80 16.61
C GLU A 190 13.37 20.10 15.27
N TYR A 191 12.27 20.38 14.57
CA TYR A 191 12.03 19.90 13.22
C TYR A 191 11.56 21.04 12.31
N SER A 192 12.36 21.35 11.28
CA SER A 192 12.13 22.46 10.36
C SER A 192 11.98 21.92 8.93
N PRO A 193 10.78 21.46 8.52
CA PRO A 193 10.54 20.97 7.17
C PRO A 193 10.58 22.11 6.15
N LYS A 194 10.97 21.76 4.92
CA LYS A 194 10.89 22.66 3.77
C LYS A 194 9.94 22.11 2.73
N ASN A 195 9.30 22.96 1.96
CA ASN A 195 8.59 22.54 0.75
C ASN A 195 9.57 21.98 -0.29
N TYR A 196 9.06 21.18 -1.21
CA TYR A 196 9.87 20.45 -2.20
C TYR A 196 10.74 21.37 -3.06
N ASP A 197 10.21 22.52 -3.46
CA ASP A 197 10.89 23.54 -4.29
C ASP A 197 11.51 24.68 -3.47
N ASN A 198 11.50 24.59 -2.12
CA ASN A 198 11.91 25.64 -1.18
C ASN A 198 11.15 26.97 -1.33
N ARG A 199 9.95 26.96 -1.93
CA ARG A 199 9.06 28.11 -2.06
C ARG A 199 7.91 28.01 -1.06
N TYR A 200 7.37 29.18 -0.70
CA TYR A 200 6.24 29.32 0.19
C TYR A 200 5.18 30.19 -0.47
N LEU A 201 3.93 29.79 -0.33
CA LEU A 201 2.80 30.43 -1.01
C LEU A 201 2.06 31.46 -0.14
N GLY A 202 2.38 31.54 1.16
CA GLY A 202 1.62 32.37 2.09
C GLY A 202 0.26 31.76 2.44
N PRO A 203 -0.81 32.55 2.54
CA PRO A 203 -2.14 32.03 2.87
C PRO A 203 -2.67 31.08 1.78
N VAL A 204 -3.02 29.85 2.17
CA VAL A 204 -3.62 28.83 1.31
C VAL A 204 -4.73 28.10 2.06
N THR A 205 -5.73 27.57 1.36
CA THR A 205 -6.71 26.68 1.98
C THR A 205 -6.09 25.32 2.30
N MET A 206 -6.68 24.59 3.22
CA MET A 206 -6.27 23.22 3.53
C MET A 206 -6.38 22.31 2.30
N GLU A 207 -7.42 22.51 1.45
CA GLU A 207 -7.56 21.81 0.16
C GLU A 207 -6.37 22.10 -0.76
N GLU A 208 -6.05 23.37 -0.98
CA GLU A 208 -4.95 23.79 -1.85
C GLU A 208 -3.61 23.24 -1.34
N ALA A 209 -3.38 23.30 -0.03
CA ALA A 209 -2.18 22.76 0.59
C ALA A 209 -2.04 21.25 0.38
N PHE A 210 -3.15 20.50 0.45
CA PHE A 210 -3.15 19.05 0.16
C PHE A 210 -2.88 18.77 -1.31
N SER A 211 -3.60 19.45 -2.22
CA SER A 211 -3.48 19.29 -3.66
C SER A 211 -2.05 19.58 -4.16
N LYS A 212 -1.44 20.66 -3.68
CA LYS A 212 -0.05 21.04 -3.98
C LYS A 212 0.97 20.27 -3.13
N SER A 213 0.52 19.47 -2.18
CA SER A 213 1.36 18.65 -1.31
C SER A 213 2.37 19.46 -0.48
N LEU A 214 1.97 20.63 0.05
CA LEU A 214 2.83 21.50 0.84
C LEU A 214 3.27 20.80 2.14
N ASN A 215 4.57 20.84 2.43
CA ASN A 215 5.14 20.14 3.58
C ASN A 215 4.92 20.89 4.88
N THR A 216 5.16 22.21 4.87
CA THR A 216 5.04 23.05 6.06
C THR A 216 3.61 23.02 6.60
N VAL A 217 2.61 23.11 5.72
CA VAL A 217 1.20 23.06 6.09
C VAL A 217 0.83 21.69 6.64
N ALA A 218 1.27 20.59 6.01
CA ALA A 218 0.98 19.24 6.50
C ALA A 218 1.54 19.01 7.92
N VAL A 219 2.75 19.52 8.20
CA VAL A 219 3.36 19.41 9.53
C VAL A 219 2.62 20.29 10.54
N LYS A 220 2.24 21.53 10.18
CA LYS A 220 1.42 22.41 11.04
C LYS A 220 0.07 21.79 11.38
N VAL A 221 -0.59 21.16 10.41
CA VAL A 221 -1.85 20.42 10.64
C VAL A 221 -1.63 19.26 11.58
N GLY A 222 -0.62 18.41 11.32
CA GLY A 222 -0.29 17.25 12.16
C GLY A 222 0.06 17.64 13.61
N ASP A 223 0.81 18.71 13.79
CA ASP A 223 1.15 19.25 15.11
C ASP A 223 -0.09 19.78 15.83
N LYS A 224 -0.92 20.57 15.15
CA LYS A 224 -2.16 21.16 15.70
C LYS A 224 -3.16 20.11 16.20
N ILE A 225 -3.35 19.02 15.45
CA ILE A 225 -4.30 17.95 15.82
C ILE A 225 -3.68 16.92 16.77
N GLY A 226 -2.36 16.94 16.91
CA GLY A 226 -1.58 15.98 17.68
C GLY A 226 -1.19 14.73 16.87
N ILE A 227 0.09 14.46 16.82
CA ILE A 227 0.70 13.35 16.06
C ILE A 227 0.12 11.97 16.42
N ASN A 228 -0.28 11.76 17.68
CA ASN A 228 -0.90 10.50 18.10
C ASN A 228 -2.20 10.19 17.34
N ARG A 229 -3.01 11.20 17.00
CA ARG A 229 -4.25 11.00 16.22
C ARG A 229 -3.93 10.52 14.80
N VAL A 230 -2.90 11.11 14.18
CA VAL A 230 -2.41 10.69 12.86
C VAL A 230 -1.95 9.23 12.90
N LYS A 231 -1.19 8.87 13.93
CA LYS A 231 -0.72 7.48 14.14
C LYS A 231 -1.87 6.51 14.32
N THR A 232 -2.83 6.86 15.17
CA THR A 232 -4.00 6.02 15.44
C THR A 232 -4.78 5.78 14.15
N LEU A 233 -5.10 6.84 13.39
CA LEU A 233 -5.81 6.73 12.13
C LEU A 233 -5.07 5.82 11.13
N ALA A 234 -3.76 6.01 10.96
CA ALA A 234 -2.95 5.19 10.07
C ALA A 234 -2.95 3.71 10.49
N LYS A 235 -2.76 3.42 11.78
CA LYS A 235 -2.78 2.06 12.32
C LYS A 235 -4.13 1.37 12.17
N GLU A 236 -5.19 2.06 12.51
CA GLU A 236 -6.55 1.52 12.41
C GLU A 236 -6.96 1.28 10.97
N LEU A 237 -6.43 2.06 10.00
CA LEU A 237 -6.59 1.80 8.57
C LEU A 237 -5.70 0.67 8.04
N GLY A 238 -4.75 0.15 8.82
CA GLY A 238 -3.98 -1.04 8.44
C GLY A 238 -2.47 -0.85 8.27
N ILE A 239 -1.89 0.28 8.67
CA ILE A 239 -0.44 0.44 8.73
C ILE A 239 0.09 -0.24 9.99
N GLU A 240 0.67 -1.43 9.84
CA GLU A 240 1.14 -2.26 10.96
C GLU A 240 2.59 -1.95 11.35
N THR A 241 3.36 -1.39 10.43
CA THR A 241 4.72 -0.95 10.70
C THR A 241 4.78 0.08 11.83
N ALA A 242 5.86 0.03 12.62
CA ALA A 242 6.03 0.95 13.75
C ALA A 242 6.11 2.41 13.30
N ILE A 243 5.22 3.24 13.80
CA ILE A 243 5.18 4.68 13.51
C ILE A 243 5.70 5.43 14.74
N PRO A 244 6.85 6.14 14.65
CA PRO A 244 7.39 6.93 15.76
C PRO A 244 6.47 8.10 16.11
N ASN A 245 6.64 8.66 17.31
CA ASN A 245 5.87 9.83 17.75
C ASN A 245 6.66 11.12 17.51
N GLU A 246 6.86 11.45 16.25
CA GLU A 246 7.65 12.61 15.83
C GLU A 246 6.91 13.40 14.73
N PRO A 247 7.07 14.75 14.67
CA PRO A 247 6.40 15.59 13.68
C PRO A 247 6.68 15.19 12.22
N SER A 248 7.84 14.58 11.96
CA SER A 248 8.26 14.13 10.64
C SER A 248 7.33 13.07 10.01
N ILE A 249 6.55 12.34 10.82
CA ILE A 249 5.59 11.38 10.30
C ILE A 249 4.50 12.03 9.44
N ALA A 250 4.20 13.31 9.67
CA ALA A 250 3.27 14.05 8.82
C ALA A 250 3.72 14.12 7.35
N LEU A 251 5.01 13.88 7.11
CA LEU A 251 5.62 13.81 5.78
C LEU A 251 5.99 12.38 5.36
N GLY A 252 5.54 11.36 6.10
CA GLY A 252 5.79 9.97 5.77
C GLY A 252 7.24 9.52 5.94
N SER A 253 7.88 9.96 7.03
CA SER A 253 9.24 9.52 7.39
C SER A 253 9.29 8.08 7.92
N SER A 254 8.15 7.50 8.31
CA SER A 254 8.05 6.11 8.75
C SER A 254 7.93 5.18 7.56
N GLU A 255 8.60 4.04 7.63
CA GLU A 255 8.55 3.04 6.57
C GLU A 255 7.23 2.27 6.60
N VAL A 256 6.70 1.94 5.42
CA VAL A 256 5.52 1.10 5.20
C VAL A 256 5.78 0.15 4.05
N ASN A 257 5.02 -0.93 3.93
CA ASN A 257 5.03 -1.71 2.70
C ASN A 257 3.88 -1.28 1.76
N LEU A 258 3.98 -1.67 0.50
CA LEU A 258 3.06 -1.20 -0.54
C LEU A 258 1.64 -1.73 -0.32
N ILE A 259 1.48 -2.99 0.10
CA ILE A 259 0.16 -3.59 0.29
C ILE A 259 -0.58 -2.96 1.49
N GLU A 260 0.12 -2.67 2.62
CA GLU A 260 -0.46 -1.94 3.74
C GLU A 260 -0.98 -0.57 3.33
N LEU A 261 -0.16 0.20 2.61
CA LEU A 261 -0.55 1.54 2.16
C LEU A 261 -1.71 1.49 1.17
N THR A 262 -1.71 0.52 0.23
CA THR A 262 -2.80 0.32 -0.73
C THR A 262 -4.10 -0.05 -0.02
N SER A 263 -4.05 -0.94 0.97
CA SER A 263 -5.18 -1.34 1.80
C SER A 263 -5.75 -0.19 2.63
N ALA A 264 -4.88 0.65 3.21
CA ALA A 264 -5.31 1.83 3.95
C ALA A 264 -6.07 2.83 3.05
N TYR A 265 -5.65 2.98 1.79
CA TYR A 265 -6.38 3.78 0.80
C TYR A 265 -7.71 3.13 0.39
N ALA A 266 -7.81 1.80 0.36
CA ALA A 266 -9.08 1.11 0.19
C ALA A 266 -10.04 1.44 1.36
N GLY A 267 -9.55 1.56 2.58
CA GLY A 267 -10.33 2.02 3.73
C GLY A 267 -10.87 3.45 3.56
N ILE A 268 -10.08 4.36 2.98
CA ILE A 268 -10.55 5.72 2.62
C ILE A 268 -11.65 5.64 1.55
N LEU A 269 -11.44 4.85 0.48
CA LEU A 269 -12.43 4.64 -0.57
C LEU A 269 -13.74 4.10 0.00
N ASN A 270 -13.68 3.19 0.97
CA ASN A 270 -14.82 2.60 1.67
C ASN A 270 -15.38 3.49 2.80
N ASN A 271 -15.27 4.80 2.65
CA ASN A 271 -15.86 5.77 3.56
C ASN A 271 -15.38 5.65 5.02
N GLY A 272 -14.11 5.35 5.22
CA GLY A 272 -13.50 5.26 6.54
C GLY A 272 -13.72 3.94 7.27
N ILE A 273 -14.06 2.87 6.56
CA ILE A 273 -14.12 1.50 7.09
C ILE A 273 -12.83 0.78 6.74
N ARG A 274 -12.18 0.17 7.74
CA ARG A 274 -10.97 -0.63 7.53
C ARG A 274 -11.22 -1.73 6.49
N VAL A 275 -10.27 -1.89 5.58
CA VAL A 275 -10.23 -2.96 4.59
C VAL A 275 -9.00 -3.83 4.85
N TYR A 276 -9.17 -5.14 4.82
CA TYR A 276 -8.09 -6.10 4.95
C TYR A 276 -7.70 -6.62 3.56
N PRO A 277 -6.40 -6.73 3.25
CA PRO A 277 -5.97 -7.39 2.01
C PRO A 277 -6.41 -8.86 2.01
N LYS A 278 -7.00 -9.31 0.91
CA LYS A 278 -7.50 -10.67 0.73
C LYS A 278 -6.84 -11.30 -0.48
N GLY A 279 -6.09 -12.36 -0.26
CA GLY A 279 -5.37 -13.03 -1.34
C GLY A 279 -6.06 -14.30 -1.84
N TRP A 280 -6.72 -15.03 -0.96
CA TRP A 280 -7.34 -16.32 -1.25
C TRP A 280 -8.80 -16.33 -0.81
N ARG A 281 -9.59 -17.21 -1.39
CA ARG A 281 -11.02 -17.37 -1.14
C ARG A 281 -11.35 -18.58 -0.29
N ASP A 282 -10.73 -19.71 -0.62
CA ASP A 282 -10.91 -20.96 0.12
C ASP A 282 -9.72 -21.91 -0.07
N LEU A 283 -9.54 -22.80 0.91
CA LEU A 283 -8.63 -23.93 0.86
C LEU A 283 -9.45 -25.22 0.87
N SER A 284 -9.13 -26.16 -0.02
CA SER A 284 -9.81 -27.45 -0.12
C SER A 284 -8.82 -28.60 -0.33
N ILE A 285 -9.22 -29.81 0.07
CA ILE A 285 -8.50 -31.05 -0.22
C ILE A 285 -8.62 -31.35 -1.72
N LYS A 286 -7.52 -31.63 -2.39
CA LYS A 286 -7.49 -31.85 -3.83
C LYS A 286 -8.30 -33.07 -4.26
N GLU A 287 -8.18 -34.19 -3.54
CA GLU A 287 -8.81 -35.46 -3.89
C GLU A 287 -10.33 -35.42 -3.72
N THR A 288 -10.83 -34.77 -2.68
CA THR A 288 -12.24 -34.79 -2.30
C THR A 288 -12.98 -33.51 -2.71
N ASN A 289 -12.26 -32.42 -3.01
CA ASN A 289 -12.79 -31.06 -3.15
C ASN A 289 -13.50 -30.53 -1.88
N GLU A 290 -13.32 -31.18 -0.74
CA GLU A 290 -13.85 -30.73 0.53
C GLU A 290 -13.19 -29.40 0.93
N VAL A 291 -14.00 -28.39 1.24
CA VAL A 291 -13.51 -27.09 1.69
C VAL A 291 -13.14 -27.17 3.17
N ILE A 292 -11.85 -27.02 3.49
CA ILE A 292 -11.33 -27.02 4.84
C ILE A 292 -11.63 -25.70 5.53
N ILE A 293 -11.35 -24.59 4.83
CA ILE A 293 -11.52 -23.24 5.36
C ILE A 293 -11.89 -22.28 4.22
N ARG A 294 -12.79 -21.37 4.51
CA ARG A 294 -13.05 -20.19 3.65
C ARG A 294 -12.42 -18.98 4.33
N GLU A 295 -11.95 -18.03 3.51
CA GLU A 295 -11.52 -16.75 4.03
C GLU A 295 -12.64 -16.18 4.91
N GLY A 296 -12.35 -16.00 6.19
CA GLY A 296 -13.22 -15.27 7.09
C GLY A 296 -13.09 -13.79 6.75
N SER A 297 -14.12 -13.21 6.14
CA SER A 297 -14.17 -11.75 6.03
C SER A 297 -14.39 -11.21 7.45
N GLU A 298 -13.31 -10.84 8.16
CA GLU A 298 -13.49 -9.95 9.30
C GLU A 298 -14.18 -8.69 8.80
N PRO A 299 -15.38 -8.38 9.30
CA PRO A 299 -16.06 -7.15 8.89
C PRO A 299 -15.19 -5.97 9.29
N GLY A 300 -14.84 -5.13 8.33
CA GLY A 300 -14.13 -3.90 8.62
C GLY A 300 -14.93 -3.04 9.61
N PHE A 301 -14.25 -2.44 10.56
CA PHE A 301 -14.86 -1.48 11.49
C PHE A 301 -14.63 -0.04 11.01
N ARG A 302 -15.47 0.88 11.48
CA ARG A 302 -15.35 2.29 11.16
C ARG A 302 -14.18 2.91 11.92
N VAL A 303 -13.23 3.44 11.18
CA VAL A 303 -12.01 4.09 11.71
C VAL A 303 -12.21 5.59 11.88
N PHE A 304 -12.88 6.23 10.92
CA PHE A 304 -13.20 7.66 10.99
C PHE A 304 -14.52 7.96 10.27
N SER A 305 -15.07 9.13 10.45
CA SER A 305 -16.42 9.48 9.99
C SER A 305 -16.57 9.40 8.47
N LYS A 306 -17.77 9.04 8.02
CA LYS A 306 -18.10 9.00 6.59
C LYS A 306 -17.91 10.37 5.94
N LEU A 307 -18.29 11.43 6.65
CA LEU A 307 -18.14 12.82 6.19
C LEU A 307 -16.65 13.14 5.93
N ALA A 308 -15.78 12.88 6.89
CA ALA A 308 -14.35 13.10 6.75
C ALA A 308 -13.74 12.25 5.62
N ALA A 309 -14.15 10.98 5.49
CA ALA A 309 -13.66 10.10 4.43
C ALA A 309 -14.08 10.58 3.03
N GLN A 310 -15.34 11.00 2.86
CA GLN A 310 -15.83 11.50 1.57
C GLN A 310 -15.20 12.84 1.19
N THR A 311 -14.92 13.70 2.17
CA THR A 311 -14.20 14.95 1.95
C THR A 311 -12.72 14.71 1.65
N LEU A 312 -12.08 13.77 2.34
CA LEU A 312 -10.69 13.36 2.02
C LEU A 312 -10.58 12.82 0.59
N LYS A 313 -11.56 12.05 0.12
CA LYS A 313 -11.62 11.60 -1.29
C LYS A 313 -11.67 12.78 -2.25
N TYR A 314 -12.40 13.83 -1.92
CA TYR A 314 -12.41 15.05 -2.72
C TYR A 314 -11.04 15.74 -2.76
N LEU A 315 -10.35 15.86 -1.62
CA LEU A 315 -8.98 16.41 -1.59
C LEU A 315 -8.02 15.56 -2.45
N MET A 316 -8.16 14.24 -2.41
CA MET A 316 -7.35 13.33 -3.21
C MET A 316 -7.70 13.41 -4.70
N PHE A 317 -8.96 13.63 -5.06
CA PHE A 317 -9.40 13.92 -6.41
C PHE A 317 -8.81 15.25 -6.90
N SER A 318 -8.92 16.33 -6.11
CA SER A 318 -8.31 17.63 -6.41
C SER A 318 -6.79 17.53 -6.63
N SER A 319 -6.10 16.64 -5.89
CA SER A 319 -4.67 16.36 -6.10
C SER A 319 -4.37 15.77 -7.48
N VAL A 320 -5.29 14.99 -8.06
CA VAL A 320 -5.13 14.43 -9.41
C VAL A 320 -5.56 15.45 -10.48
N GLU A 321 -6.66 16.17 -10.27
CA GLU A 321 -7.15 17.13 -11.26
C GLU A 321 -6.24 18.38 -11.35
N ASN A 322 -5.87 18.97 -10.22
CA ASN A 322 -5.25 20.27 -10.14
C ASN A 322 -3.85 20.27 -9.53
N GLY A 323 -3.45 19.15 -8.90
CA GLY A 323 -2.26 19.09 -8.06
C GLY A 323 -1.11 18.28 -8.63
N THR A 324 -0.37 17.64 -7.71
CA THR A 324 0.84 16.87 -8.01
C THR A 324 0.59 15.54 -8.73
N GLY A 325 -0.66 15.07 -8.76
CA GLY A 325 -1.07 13.77 -9.28
C GLY A 325 -1.58 13.76 -10.72
N LYS A 326 -1.48 14.86 -11.47
CA LYS A 326 -2.07 15.02 -12.81
C LYS A 326 -1.79 13.89 -13.79
N ASN A 327 -0.60 13.32 -13.75
CA ASN A 327 -0.23 12.19 -14.62
C ASN A 327 -0.96 10.87 -14.30
N ALA A 328 -1.72 10.82 -13.20
CA ALA A 328 -2.54 9.67 -12.84
C ALA A 328 -3.98 9.76 -13.38
N SER A 329 -4.36 10.87 -14.01
CA SER A 329 -5.70 11.03 -14.57
C SER A 329 -5.98 9.97 -15.64
N VAL A 330 -7.24 9.53 -15.71
CA VAL A 330 -7.76 8.58 -16.70
C VAL A 330 -8.98 9.22 -17.35
N SER A 331 -8.97 9.27 -18.70
CA SER A 331 -10.07 9.89 -19.43
C SER A 331 -11.42 9.28 -19.03
N GLU A 332 -12.41 10.14 -18.77
CA GLU A 332 -13.79 9.75 -18.42
C GLU A 332 -13.97 9.04 -17.08
N TRP A 333 -12.93 8.94 -16.24
CA TRP A 333 -12.97 8.33 -14.91
C TRP A 333 -12.61 9.34 -13.84
N GLN A 334 -13.33 9.30 -12.72
CA GLN A 334 -12.90 10.01 -11.52
C GLN A 334 -11.79 9.20 -10.85
N ILE A 335 -10.64 9.85 -10.69
CA ILE A 335 -9.46 9.28 -10.03
C ILE A 335 -9.10 10.15 -8.84
N ALA A 336 -8.96 9.52 -7.69
CA ALA A 336 -8.45 10.16 -6.48
C ALA A 336 -7.15 9.47 -6.04
N GLY A 337 -6.16 10.24 -5.60
CA GLY A 337 -4.87 9.65 -5.24
C GLY A 337 -3.89 10.64 -4.65
N LYS A 338 -2.72 10.12 -4.28
CA LYS A 338 -1.64 10.93 -3.72
C LYS A 338 -0.27 10.46 -4.19
N THR A 339 0.55 11.40 -4.58
CA THR A 339 1.97 11.21 -4.88
C THR A 339 2.79 11.13 -3.60
N GLY A 340 3.84 10.31 -3.59
CA GLY A 340 4.85 10.24 -2.57
C GLY A 340 6.25 10.31 -3.17
N THR A 341 7.14 11.05 -2.53
CA THR A 341 8.56 11.05 -2.84
C THR A 341 9.30 11.18 -1.52
N SER A 342 10.19 10.23 -1.23
CA SER A 342 11.00 10.28 -0.02
C SER A 342 12.18 11.26 -0.17
N GLN A 343 12.83 11.58 0.94
CA GLN A 343 14.01 12.42 0.91
C GLN A 343 15.09 11.86 -0.01
N SER A 344 15.78 12.75 -0.70
CA SER A 344 16.84 12.41 -1.67
C SER A 344 16.37 11.51 -2.82
N PHE A 345 15.06 11.51 -3.14
CA PHE A 345 14.50 10.75 -4.27
C PHE A 345 14.79 9.24 -4.23
N ARG A 346 14.82 8.64 -3.05
CA ARG A 346 15.10 7.20 -2.89
C ARG A 346 13.90 6.34 -3.23
N ASP A 347 12.70 6.86 -2.93
CA ASP A 347 11.43 6.18 -3.18
C ASP A 347 10.47 7.13 -3.89
N ALA A 348 9.78 6.63 -4.89
CA ALA A 348 8.73 7.32 -5.59
C ALA A 348 7.45 6.48 -5.57
N TRP A 349 6.34 7.09 -5.13
CA TRP A 349 5.06 6.42 -4.91
C TRP A 349 3.93 7.12 -5.64
N PHE A 350 2.98 6.35 -6.09
CA PHE A 350 1.63 6.82 -6.34
C PHE A 350 0.65 5.78 -5.82
N VAL A 351 -0.27 6.20 -4.96
CA VAL A 351 -1.40 5.37 -4.54
C VAL A 351 -2.67 6.12 -4.83
N GLY A 352 -3.60 5.47 -5.50
CA GLY A 352 -4.84 6.08 -5.90
C GLY A 352 -5.91 5.05 -6.21
N PHE A 353 -7.10 5.54 -6.50
CA PHE A 353 -8.25 4.69 -6.75
C PHE A 353 -9.25 5.34 -7.71
N SER A 354 -10.00 4.47 -8.39
CA SER A 354 -11.33 4.74 -8.94
C SER A 354 -12.40 4.28 -7.94
N ASN A 355 -13.66 4.22 -8.34
CA ASN A 355 -14.69 3.68 -7.45
C ASN A 355 -14.54 2.16 -7.18
N ASN A 356 -13.80 1.43 -8.02
CA ASN A 356 -13.77 -0.03 -7.99
C ASN A 356 -12.41 -0.61 -7.62
N TYR A 357 -11.33 0.06 -7.99
CA TYR A 357 -9.96 -0.41 -7.82
C TYR A 357 -9.11 0.60 -7.07
N VAL A 358 -8.24 0.09 -6.23
CA VAL A 358 -7.14 0.81 -5.60
C VAL A 358 -5.84 0.24 -6.14
N ILE A 359 -4.97 1.10 -6.66
CA ILE A 359 -3.66 0.68 -7.17
C ILE A 359 -2.57 1.44 -6.43
N GLY A 360 -1.63 0.68 -5.88
CA GLY A 360 -0.39 1.20 -5.34
C GLY A 360 0.77 0.93 -6.30
N VAL A 361 1.60 1.94 -6.55
CA VAL A 361 2.82 1.84 -7.35
C VAL A 361 3.99 2.40 -6.56
N TRP A 362 5.06 1.63 -6.46
CA TRP A 362 6.34 2.04 -5.88
C TRP A 362 7.49 1.84 -6.85
N ILE A 363 8.44 2.78 -6.85
CA ILE A 363 9.70 2.69 -7.59
C ILE A 363 10.84 3.07 -6.64
N GLY A 364 11.90 2.26 -6.60
CA GLY A 364 13.09 2.51 -5.79
C GLY A 364 14.23 1.55 -6.09
N ASN A 365 15.39 1.80 -5.50
CA ASN A 365 16.54 0.92 -5.57
C ASN A 365 16.66 0.07 -4.30
N ASP A 366 17.05 -1.21 -4.42
CA ASP A 366 17.22 -2.09 -3.27
C ASP A 366 18.34 -1.66 -2.33
N ASP A 367 19.39 -1.06 -2.87
CA ASP A 367 20.52 -0.48 -2.15
C ASP A 367 20.24 0.91 -1.57
N ASN A 368 18.99 1.38 -1.68
CA ASN A 368 18.55 2.69 -1.19
C ASN A 368 19.25 3.89 -1.84
N GLN A 369 19.87 3.71 -3.02
CA GLN A 369 20.43 4.83 -3.79
C GLN A 369 19.34 5.71 -4.38
N PRO A 370 19.60 7.02 -4.55
CA PRO A 370 18.66 7.94 -5.17
C PRO A 370 18.24 7.52 -6.58
N LEU A 371 16.97 7.72 -6.89
CA LEU A 371 16.45 7.61 -8.25
C LEU A 371 16.86 8.86 -9.06
N LYS A 372 17.24 8.66 -10.32
CA LYS A 372 17.54 9.78 -11.23
C LYS A 372 16.27 10.22 -11.93
N ASN A 373 15.84 11.46 -11.71
CA ASN A 373 14.69 12.10 -12.37
C ASN A 373 13.35 11.36 -12.18
N VAL A 374 13.18 10.60 -11.09
CA VAL A 374 11.94 9.90 -10.78
C VAL A 374 11.33 10.47 -9.50
N ASN A 375 10.08 10.90 -9.57
CA ASN A 375 9.28 11.32 -8.43
C ASN A 375 7.87 10.73 -8.53
N GLY A 376 7.08 10.82 -7.47
CA GLY A 376 5.77 10.20 -7.38
C GLY A 376 4.74 10.71 -8.41
N GLY A 377 4.82 11.99 -8.79
CA GLY A 377 3.97 12.59 -9.84
C GLY A 377 4.42 12.28 -11.26
N GLY A 378 5.58 11.66 -11.43
CA GLY A 378 6.15 11.24 -12.71
C GLY A 378 5.77 9.80 -13.08
N LEU A 379 6.76 8.92 -13.07
CA LEU A 379 6.62 7.51 -13.48
C LEU A 379 5.56 6.73 -12.70
N PRO A 380 5.51 6.74 -11.36
CA PRO A 380 4.51 5.97 -10.63
C PRO A 380 3.07 6.38 -11.01
N ALA A 381 2.79 7.68 -11.15
CA ALA A 381 1.48 8.18 -11.56
C ALA A 381 1.11 7.75 -12.99
N LYS A 382 2.07 7.75 -13.92
CA LYS A 382 1.85 7.29 -15.30
C LYS A 382 1.60 5.79 -15.39
N ILE A 383 2.34 4.97 -14.60
CA ILE A 383 2.13 3.52 -14.51
C ILE A 383 0.73 3.24 -13.96
N PHE A 384 0.34 3.94 -12.88
CA PHE A 384 -1.01 3.87 -12.33
C PHE A 384 -2.07 4.16 -13.40
N SER A 385 -1.96 5.32 -14.09
CA SER A 385 -2.91 5.73 -15.15
C SER A 385 -3.02 4.70 -16.26
N LYS A 386 -1.90 4.13 -16.70
CA LYS A 386 -1.88 3.13 -17.77
C LYS A 386 -2.58 1.83 -17.36
N ILE A 387 -2.27 1.31 -16.18
CA ILE A 387 -2.92 0.11 -15.63
C ILE A 387 -4.42 0.37 -15.41
N MET A 388 -4.77 1.48 -14.73
CA MET A 388 -6.15 1.83 -14.44
C MET A 388 -6.98 1.97 -15.71
N THR A 389 -6.43 2.61 -16.76
CA THR A 389 -7.11 2.73 -18.06
C THR A 389 -7.47 1.36 -18.64
N LYS A 390 -6.51 0.43 -18.65
CA LYS A 390 -6.70 -0.90 -19.25
C LYS A 390 -7.72 -1.74 -18.48
N ILE A 391 -7.60 -1.83 -17.16
CA ILE A 391 -8.52 -2.63 -16.35
C ILE A 391 -9.94 -2.03 -16.30
N SER A 392 -10.05 -0.70 -16.41
CA SER A 392 -11.34 -0.01 -16.39
C SER A 392 -12.15 -0.26 -17.68
N LEU A 393 -11.49 -0.37 -18.82
CA LEU A 393 -12.15 -0.62 -20.11
C LEU A 393 -12.75 -2.03 -20.20
N GLU A 394 -12.13 -3.01 -19.53
CA GLU A 394 -12.50 -4.43 -19.68
C GLU A 394 -13.49 -4.91 -18.60
N HIS A 395 -13.47 -4.33 -17.41
CA HIS A 395 -14.06 -5.00 -16.24
C HIS A 395 -15.17 -4.24 -15.51
N VAL A 396 -15.43 -2.96 -15.80
CA VAL A 396 -16.29 -2.18 -14.88
C VAL A 396 -17.17 -1.13 -15.55
N SER A 397 -18.43 -1.05 -15.09
CA SER A 397 -19.30 0.10 -15.39
C SER A 397 -18.74 1.36 -14.69
N LYS A 398 -18.67 2.48 -15.41
CA LYS A 398 -18.29 3.78 -14.85
C LYS A 398 -19.14 4.08 -13.63
N LYS A 399 -18.51 4.30 -12.50
CA LYS A 399 -19.15 4.80 -11.28
C LYS A 399 -18.36 5.98 -10.76
N GLU A 400 -19.10 6.98 -10.32
CA GLU A 400 -18.51 8.13 -9.66
C GLU A 400 -18.05 7.76 -8.25
N ILE A 401 -16.97 8.38 -7.80
CA ILE A 401 -16.53 8.30 -6.41
C ILE A 401 -17.46 9.17 -5.57
N ALA A 402 -18.07 8.62 -4.53
CA ALA A 402 -18.85 9.39 -3.58
C ALA A 402 -17.95 10.35 -2.80
N MET A 403 -18.00 11.64 -3.12
CA MET A 403 -17.18 12.70 -2.55
C MET A 403 -18.05 13.82 -2.00
N ILE A 404 -17.51 14.60 -1.07
CA ILE A 404 -18.10 15.81 -0.50
C ILE A 404 -17.11 16.95 -0.72
N SER A 405 -17.57 18.03 -1.39
CA SER A 405 -16.76 19.23 -1.62
C SER A 405 -16.53 20.00 -0.31
N PRO A 406 -15.53 20.92 -0.26
CA PRO A 406 -15.29 21.79 0.89
C PRO A 406 -16.52 22.54 1.37
N ASP A 407 -17.29 23.12 0.48
CA ASP A 407 -18.51 23.90 0.83
C ASP A 407 -19.63 23.00 1.36
N GLN A 408 -19.78 21.81 0.78
CA GLN A 408 -20.72 20.81 1.30
C GLN A 408 -20.32 20.31 2.69
N PHE A 409 -19.02 20.15 2.96
CA PHE A 409 -18.52 19.78 4.27
C PHE A 409 -18.92 20.83 5.33
N ASP A 410 -18.67 22.11 5.05
CA ASP A 410 -19.00 23.20 5.97
C ASP A 410 -20.51 23.30 6.21
N THR A 411 -21.31 23.10 5.17
CA THR A 411 -22.77 23.10 5.27
C THR A 411 -23.28 21.96 6.15
N LEU A 412 -22.81 20.73 5.91
CA LEU A 412 -23.24 19.54 6.64
C LEU A 412 -22.82 19.57 8.11
N ARG A 413 -21.60 20.04 8.39
CA ARG A 413 -21.09 20.20 9.74
C ARG A 413 -21.92 21.21 10.55
N ASN A 414 -22.22 22.37 9.98
CA ASN A 414 -23.02 23.40 10.63
C ASN A 414 -24.46 22.92 10.94
N TYR A 415 -24.99 22.04 10.08
CA TYR A 415 -26.31 21.44 10.29
C TYR A 415 -26.32 20.51 11.52
N ASP A 416 -25.30 19.66 11.68
CA ASP A 416 -25.16 18.78 12.83
C ASP A 416 -24.98 19.55 14.15
N GLU A 417 -24.17 20.62 14.16
CA GLU A 417 -24.01 21.47 15.34
C GLU A 417 -25.34 22.18 15.72
N THR A 418 -26.11 22.59 14.72
CA THR A 418 -27.41 23.24 14.93
C THR A 418 -28.45 22.24 15.44
N ALA A 419 -28.50 21.04 14.85
CA ALA A 419 -29.41 19.98 15.30
C ALA A 419 -29.15 19.58 16.76
N THR A 420 -27.85 19.48 17.13
CA THR A 420 -27.46 19.18 18.52
C THR A 420 -27.88 20.29 19.49
N LYS A 421 -27.73 21.56 19.12
CA LYS A 421 -28.18 22.70 19.92
C LYS A 421 -29.70 22.71 20.07
N PHE A 422 -30.46 22.41 19.03
CA PHE A 422 -31.92 22.30 19.11
C PHE A 422 -32.39 21.16 20.02
N GLN A 423 -31.72 20.03 20.04
CA GLN A 423 -32.01 18.92 20.95
C GLN A 423 -31.77 19.29 22.42
N PHE A 424 -30.70 20.03 22.73
CA PHE A 424 -30.42 20.50 24.08
C PHE A 424 -31.45 21.59 24.54
N GLN A 425 -31.80 22.52 23.67
CA GLN A 425 -32.81 23.56 24.00
C GLN A 425 -34.23 22.99 24.22
N SER A 426 -34.63 21.98 23.44
CA SER A 426 -35.95 21.34 23.62
C SER A 426 -36.03 20.47 24.88
N GLN A 427 -34.92 20.06 25.47
CA GLN A 427 -34.91 19.37 26.78
C GLN A 427 -34.95 20.34 27.96
N ASP A 428 -34.41 21.54 27.82
CA ASP A 428 -34.47 22.59 28.85
C ASP A 428 -35.85 23.27 28.94
N GLU A 429 -36.59 23.36 27.84
CA GLU A 429 -37.96 23.89 27.82
C GLU A 429 -39.03 22.90 28.33
N ALA A 430 -38.71 21.61 28.40
CA ALA A 430 -39.65 20.58 28.90
C ALA A 430 -39.60 20.37 30.43
N GLY A 431 -39.20 21.37 31.20
CA GLY A 431 -39.49 21.56 32.63
C GLY A 431 -39.42 20.31 33.54
N GLY A 432 -38.40 19.50 33.43
CA GLY A 432 -38.16 18.35 34.31
C GLY A 432 -36.85 18.48 35.09
N LYS A 433 -36.93 18.69 36.41
CA LYS A 433 -35.74 18.65 37.28
C LYS A 433 -34.93 17.38 37.06
N PRO A 434 -33.63 17.46 36.88
CA PRO A 434 -32.78 16.26 36.72
C PRO A 434 -32.79 15.46 38.02
N LYS A 435 -33.26 14.22 37.98
CA LYS A 435 -32.92 13.22 38.98
C LYS A 435 -31.45 12.85 38.78
N ASN A 436 -30.65 13.17 39.79
CA ASN A 436 -29.29 12.63 39.93
C ASN A 436 -29.32 11.11 39.78
N SER A 437 -28.77 10.62 38.72
CA SER A 437 -28.26 9.23 38.67
C SER A 437 -26.82 9.27 38.17
N SER A 438 -25.93 9.13 39.12
CA SER A 438 -24.56 8.72 38.92
C SER A 438 -24.52 7.44 38.09
N LEU A 439 -23.92 7.49 36.91
CA LEU A 439 -23.40 6.33 36.23
C LEU A 439 -22.04 6.70 35.61
N ILE A 440 -21.06 6.57 36.48
CA ILE A 440 -19.67 6.24 36.08
C ILE A 440 -19.70 4.77 35.70
N GLY A 441 -19.22 4.45 34.57
CA GLY A 441 -18.97 3.04 34.26
C GLY A 441 -18.78 2.77 32.78
N GLY A 442 -17.54 2.53 32.41
CA GLY A 442 -17.18 1.53 31.43
C GLY A 442 -16.78 2.01 30.06
N LEU A 443 -15.57 2.45 29.98
CA LEU A 443 -14.69 2.13 28.86
C LEU A 443 -14.63 0.62 28.66
N ILE A 444 -14.94 0.12 27.51
CA ILE A 444 -14.10 -0.86 26.79
C ILE A 444 -14.24 -0.59 25.29
#